data_1db183480e87a57d2fff2997f4913a07
#
_entry.id   1db183480e87a57d2fff2997f4913a07
#
_cell.length_a   1.000
_cell.length_b   1.000
_cell.length_c   1.000
_cell.angle_alpha   90.00
_cell.angle_beta   90.00
_cell.angle_gamma   90.00
#
_symmetry.space_group_name_H-M   'P 1'
#
loop_
_entity.id
_entity.type
_entity.pdbx_description
1 polymer ?
#
loop_
_entity_poly.entity_id
_entity_poly.type
_entity_poly.pdbx_seq_one_letter_code
_entity_poly.pdbx_strand_id
1 'polypeptide(L)'
;AVIILAAVALLSVPLLGGARLAADCGRIEKKFNHFAAETDKHGNNFESDMVVFAANAESLCDEAARITREDSPAVRSLQNDLAEYEKCGSAFEKFDCFKRLLADAKRVYASVPEGSVTDSLMTAMDGIESADSRISRTYGAKYSECMKSRSDLLSGGLSSAIAKIYGIGGK
;
A
#
# COMPACT_ATOMS: atom_id res chain seq x y z
N ALA A 1 -4.16 45.30 -20.06
CA ALA A 1 -4.14 44.07 -20.92
C ALA A 1 -2.97 43.15 -20.53
N VAL A 2 -1.72 43.62 -20.42
CA VAL A 2 -0.55 42.78 -20.11
C VAL A 2 -0.63 42.13 -18.73
N ILE A 3 -1.10 42.84 -17.69
CA ILE A 3 -1.25 42.32 -16.32
C ILE A 3 -2.29 41.22 -16.25
N ILE A 4 -3.40 41.31 -16.99
CA ILE A 4 -4.44 40.30 -17.03
C ILE A 4 -3.93 39.04 -17.75
N LEU A 5 -3.19 39.19 -18.83
CA LEU A 5 -2.58 38.07 -19.56
C LEU A 5 -1.53 37.35 -18.69
N ALA A 6 -0.71 38.08 -17.93
CA ALA A 6 0.26 37.49 -16.99
C ALA A 6 -0.44 36.75 -15.83
N ALA A 7 -1.53 37.30 -15.30
CA ALA A 7 -2.33 36.65 -14.24
C ALA A 7 -3.03 35.39 -14.75
N VAL A 8 -3.57 35.39 -15.97
CA VAL A 8 -4.18 34.21 -16.61
C VAL A 8 -3.12 33.12 -16.87
N ALA A 9 -1.94 33.49 -17.35
CA ALA A 9 -0.85 32.55 -17.56
C ALA A 9 -0.35 31.94 -16.25
N LEU A 10 -0.22 32.74 -15.18
CA LEU A 10 0.20 32.29 -13.84
C LEU A 10 -0.81 31.33 -13.19
N LEU A 11 -2.09 31.46 -13.50
CA LEU A 11 -3.14 30.55 -12.98
C LEU A 11 -3.37 29.33 -13.87
N SER A 12 -3.21 29.47 -15.21
CA SER A 12 -3.44 28.36 -16.14
C SER A 12 -2.34 27.29 -16.10
N VAL A 13 -1.09 27.67 -15.87
CA VAL A 13 0.04 26.71 -15.81
C VAL A 13 -0.12 25.71 -14.65
N PRO A 14 -0.39 26.10 -13.40
CA PRO A 14 -0.61 25.12 -12.34
C PRO A 14 -1.87 24.31 -12.55
N LEU A 15 -2.99 24.88 -13.05
CA LEU A 15 -4.24 24.14 -13.26
C LEU A 15 -4.10 23.05 -14.34
N LEU A 16 -3.57 23.39 -15.49
CA LEU A 16 -3.36 22.43 -16.59
C LEU A 16 -2.24 21.44 -16.25
N GLY A 17 -1.17 21.91 -15.59
CA GLY A 17 -0.06 21.07 -15.13
C GLY A 17 -0.50 20.07 -14.05
N GLY A 18 -1.33 20.49 -13.10
CA GLY A 18 -1.86 19.63 -12.05
C GLY A 18 -2.77 18.52 -12.60
N ALA A 19 -3.69 18.87 -13.50
CA ALA A 19 -4.56 17.88 -14.13
C ALA A 19 -3.78 16.86 -14.97
N ARG A 20 -2.76 17.31 -15.72
CA ARG A 20 -1.89 16.42 -16.50
C ARG A 20 -1.07 15.50 -15.59
N LEU A 21 -0.47 16.05 -14.54
CA LEU A 21 0.32 15.29 -13.58
C LEU A 21 -0.52 14.22 -12.88
N ALA A 22 -1.74 14.56 -12.44
CA ALA A 22 -2.68 13.61 -11.86
C ALA A 22 -3.06 12.50 -12.85
N ALA A 23 -3.30 12.86 -14.12
CA ALA A 23 -3.61 11.87 -15.17
C ALA A 23 -2.43 10.95 -15.47
N ASP A 24 -1.19 11.46 -15.43
CA ASP A 24 0.02 10.66 -15.63
C ASP A 24 0.26 9.71 -14.45
N CYS A 25 0.10 10.17 -13.20
CA CYS A 25 0.12 9.31 -12.01
C CYS A 25 -0.97 8.23 -12.10
N GLY A 26 -2.20 8.59 -12.45
CA GLY A 26 -3.28 7.63 -12.61
C GLY A 26 -3.04 6.59 -13.72
N ARG A 27 -2.29 6.94 -14.78
CA ARG A 27 -1.87 5.97 -15.80
C ARG A 27 -0.85 4.96 -15.27
N ILE A 28 0.07 5.40 -14.41
CA ILE A 28 1.04 4.51 -13.76
C ILE A 28 0.32 3.52 -12.84
N GLU A 29 -0.59 4.01 -12.00
CA GLU A 29 -1.40 3.17 -11.11
C GLU A 29 -2.26 2.16 -11.89
N LYS A 30 -2.90 2.59 -12.97
CA LYS A 30 -3.67 1.69 -13.85
C LYS A 30 -2.83 0.57 -14.47
N LYS A 31 -1.56 0.83 -14.81
CA LYS A 31 -0.65 -0.23 -15.30
C LYS A 31 -0.41 -1.30 -14.24
N PHE A 32 -0.19 -0.90 -12.98
CA PHE A 32 -0.05 -1.86 -11.90
C PHE A 32 -1.35 -2.60 -11.64
N ASN A 33 -2.47 -1.89 -11.56
CA ASN A 33 -3.79 -2.50 -11.31
C ASN A 33 -4.17 -3.52 -12.39
N HIS A 34 -3.85 -3.26 -13.65
CA HIS A 34 -4.06 -4.22 -14.74
C HIS A 34 -3.20 -5.46 -14.54
N PHE A 35 -1.90 -5.29 -14.29
CA PHE A 35 -0.99 -6.40 -14.03
C PHE A 35 -1.41 -7.21 -12.78
N ALA A 36 -1.84 -6.55 -11.73
CA ALA A 36 -2.30 -7.19 -10.49
C ALA A 36 -3.62 -7.97 -10.67
N ALA A 37 -4.41 -7.64 -11.68
CA ALA A 37 -5.66 -8.34 -12.02
C ALA A 37 -5.44 -9.59 -12.86
N GLU A 38 -4.25 -9.75 -13.49
CA GLU A 38 -3.92 -10.94 -14.27
C GLU A 38 -3.86 -12.16 -13.35
N THR A 39 -4.49 -13.25 -13.78
CA THR A 39 -4.47 -14.51 -13.04
C THR A 39 -3.32 -15.39 -13.49
N ASP A 40 -2.71 -16.09 -12.53
CA ASP A 40 -1.70 -17.11 -12.81
C ASP A 40 -2.35 -18.39 -13.37
N LYS A 41 -1.53 -19.41 -13.69
CA LYS A 41 -2.00 -20.72 -14.17
C LYS A 41 -2.89 -21.49 -13.20
N HIS A 42 -2.98 -21.05 -11.94
CA HIS A 42 -3.82 -21.64 -10.90
C HIS A 42 -5.07 -20.80 -10.61
N GLY A 43 -5.26 -19.69 -11.34
CA GLY A 43 -6.39 -18.78 -11.16
C GLY A 43 -6.20 -17.76 -10.03
N ASN A 44 -5.00 -17.67 -9.42
CA ASN A 44 -4.71 -16.67 -8.39
C ASN A 44 -4.29 -15.35 -9.02
N ASN A 45 -4.65 -14.26 -8.38
CA ASN A 45 -4.23 -12.91 -8.69
C ASN A 45 -3.83 -12.18 -7.41
N PHE A 46 -3.41 -10.92 -7.54
CA PHE A 46 -3.02 -10.11 -6.39
C PHE A 46 -4.10 -10.04 -5.32
N GLU A 47 -5.37 -9.87 -5.72
CA GLU A 47 -6.47 -9.75 -4.75
C GLU A 47 -6.66 -11.03 -3.96
N SER A 48 -6.62 -12.21 -4.61
CA SER A 48 -6.73 -13.50 -3.92
C SER A 48 -5.57 -13.74 -2.96
N ASP A 49 -4.34 -13.34 -3.33
CA ASP A 49 -3.18 -13.46 -2.44
C ASP A 49 -3.30 -12.51 -1.24
N MET A 50 -3.82 -11.30 -1.45
CA MET A 50 -4.06 -10.32 -0.38
C MET A 50 -5.17 -10.74 0.58
N VAL A 51 -6.23 -11.40 0.09
CA VAL A 51 -7.28 -11.98 0.96
C VAL A 51 -6.68 -13.03 1.90
N VAL A 52 -5.83 -13.91 1.37
CA VAL A 52 -5.14 -14.92 2.20
C VAL A 52 -4.23 -14.25 3.24
N PHE A 53 -3.48 -13.22 2.82
CA PHE A 53 -2.61 -12.46 3.73
C PHE A 53 -3.42 -11.79 4.84
N ALA A 54 -4.48 -11.05 4.49
CA ALA A 54 -5.31 -10.33 5.45
C ALA A 54 -5.98 -11.27 6.47
N ALA A 55 -6.54 -12.40 6.01
CA ALA A 55 -7.15 -13.40 6.90
C ALA A 55 -6.15 -13.98 7.92
N ASN A 56 -4.89 -14.22 7.51
CA ASN A 56 -3.85 -14.67 8.43
C ASN A 56 -3.43 -13.55 9.40
N ALA A 57 -3.39 -12.29 8.94
CA ALA A 57 -3.08 -11.15 9.79
C ALA A 57 -4.17 -10.89 10.85
N GLU A 58 -5.44 -11.04 10.49
CA GLU A 58 -6.57 -11.01 11.43
C GLU A 58 -6.44 -12.14 12.47
N SER A 59 -6.20 -13.36 12.03
CA SER A 59 -6.00 -14.51 12.91
C SER A 59 -4.83 -14.31 13.87
N LEU A 60 -3.72 -13.71 13.39
CA LEU A 60 -2.58 -13.34 14.22
C LEU A 60 -2.95 -12.29 15.27
N CYS A 61 -3.74 -11.27 14.89
CA CYS A 61 -4.24 -10.25 15.81
C CYS A 61 -5.07 -10.86 16.93
N ASP A 62 -6.05 -11.69 16.56
CA ASP A 62 -6.97 -12.28 17.52
C ASP A 62 -6.26 -13.16 18.53
N GLU A 63 -5.31 -13.97 18.06
CA GLU A 63 -4.55 -14.86 18.92
C GLU A 63 -3.57 -14.11 19.81
N ALA A 64 -2.87 -13.11 19.26
CA ALA A 64 -1.97 -12.26 20.04
C ALA A 64 -2.74 -11.44 21.08
N ALA A 65 -3.93 -10.92 20.76
CA ALA A 65 -4.78 -10.19 21.71
C ALA A 65 -5.20 -11.05 22.90
N ARG A 66 -5.52 -12.33 22.68
CA ARG A 66 -5.83 -13.29 23.78
C ARG A 66 -4.65 -13.50 24.72
N ILE A 67 -3.43 -13.55 24.17
CA ILE A 67 -2.21 -13.80 24.95
C ILE A 67 -1.76 -12.54 25.68
N THR A 68 -1.75 -11.38 25.00
CA THR A 68 -1.17 -10.12 25.51
C THR A 68 -2.19 -9.21 26.21
N ARG A 69 -3.47 -9.63 26.32
CA ARG A 69 -4.59 -8.87 26.90
C ARG A 69 -4.84 -7.56 26.17
N GLU A 70 -5.45 -7.63 24.97
CA GLU A 70 -6.03 -6.55 24.15
C GLU A 70 -5.31 -5.18 24.09
N ASP A 71 -4.50 -4.83 25.11
CA ASP A 71 -3.84 -3.53 25.26
C ASP A 71 -2.47 -3.42 24.55
N SER A 72 -2.06 -4.43 23.77
CA SER A 72 -0.78 -4.37 23.06
C SER A 72 -0.82 -3.26 21.97
N PRO A 73 0.10 -2.28 22.03
CA PRO A 73 0.20 -1.27 20.98
C PRO A 73 0.47 -1.86 19.60
N ALA A 74 1.20 -2.99 19.52
CA ALA A 74 1.48 -3.69 18.27
C ALA A 74 0.20 -4.28 17.66
N VAL A 75 -0.65 -4.93 18.47
CA VAL A 75 -1.95 -5.47 18.03
C VAL A 75 -2.85 -4.35 17.52
N ARG A 76 -2.96 -3.24 18.27
CA ARG A 76 -3.76 -2.08 17.84
C ARG A 76 -3.24 -1.46 16.53
N SER A 77 -1.92 -1.41 16.33
CA SER A 77 -1.34 -0.90 15.09
C SER A 77 -1.75 -1.78 13.90
N LEU A 78 -1.61 -3.09 14.01
CA LEU A 78 -2.00 -4.03 12.96
C LEU A 78 -3.50 -3.99 12.67
N GLN A 79 -4.36 -3.88 13.69
CA GLN A 79 -5.81 -3.71 13.51
C GLN A 79 -6.16 -2.43 12.75
N ASN A 80 -5.50 -1.32 13.08
CA ASN A 80 -5.70 -0.06 12.36
C ASN A 80 -5.25 -0.16 10.91
N ASP A 81 -4.11 -0.80 10.64
CA ASP A 81 -3.61 -0.98 9.29
C ASP A 81 -4.49 -1.94 8.46
N LEU A 82 -5.09 -2.97 9.09
CA LEU A 82 -6.11 -3.82 8.44
C LEU A 82 -7.35 -2.99 8.06
N ALA A 83 -7.84 -2.14 8.97
CA ALA A 83 -8.97 -1.27 8.68
C ALA A 83 -8.65 -0.20 7.60
N GLU A 84 -7.40 0.24 7.47
CA GLU A 84 -6.96 1.10 6.37
C GLU A 84 -6.88 0.32 5.05
N TYR A 85 -6.38 -0.92 5.07
CA TYR A 85 -6.34 -1.79 3.91
C TYR A 85 -7.73 -2.02 3.31
N GLU A 86 -8.76 -2.23 4.13
CA GLU A 86 -10.14 -2.39 3.67
C GLU A 86 -10.67 -1.18 2.89
N LYS A 87 -10.15 0.02 3.18
CA LYS A 87 -10.53 1.27 2.50
C LYS A 87 -9.78 1.47 1.18
N CYS A 88 -8.74 0.69 0.91
CA CYS A 88 -7.96 0.81 -0.32
C CYS A 88 -8.80 0.41 -1.54
N GLY A 89 -8.98 1.35 -2.48
CA GLY A 89 -9.81 1.16 -3.66
C GLY A 89 -9.11 0.51 -4.86
N SER A 90 -7.78 0.37 -4.81
CA SER A 90 -6.99 -0.14 -5.93
C SER A 90 -5.90 -1.11 -5.47
N ALA A 91 -5.47 -2.02 -6.37
CA ALA A 91 -4.37 -2.93 -6.10
C ALA A 91 -3.06 -2.17 -5.79
N PHE A 92 -2.86 -1.00 -6.40
CA PHE A 92 -1.69 -0.16 -6.15
C PHE A 92 -1.67 0.33 -4.70
N GLU A 93 -2.79 0.87 -4.19
CA GLU A 93 -2.94 1.30 -2.80
C GLU A 93 -2.83 0.12 -1.83
N LYS A 94 -3.47 -1.01 -2.15
CA LYS A 94 -3.40 -2.24 -1.36
C LYS A 94 -1.97 -2.76 -1.22
N PHE A 95 -1.14 -2.66 -2.27
CA PHE A 95 0.26 -3.06 -2.20
C PHE A 95 1.09 -2.13 -1.29
N ASP A 96 0.77 -0.85 -1.24
CA ASP A 96 1.42 0.08 -0.30
C ASP A 96 1.03 -0.23 1.16
N CYS A 97 -0.26 -0.50 1.40
CA CYS A 97 -0.74 -0.97 2.70
C CYS A 97 -0.13 -2.31 3.12
N PHE A 98 0.05 -3.25 2.18
CA PHE A 98 0.64 -4.56 2.42
C PHE A 98 2.00 -4.50 3.13
N LYS A 99 2.87 -3.57 2.73
CA LYS A 99 4.20 -3.44 3.35
C LYS A 99 4.13 -3.03 4.81
N ARG A 100 3.17 -2.18 5.17
CA ARG A 100 2.92 -1.76 6.56
C ARG A 100 2.33 -2.91 7.37
N LEU A 101 1.30 -3.56 6.82
CA LEU A 101 0.68 -4.73 7.43
C LEU A 101 1.69 -5.84 7.74
N LEU A 102 2.60 -6.14 6.81
CA LEU A 102 3.65 -7.14 6.99
C LEU A 102 4.60 -6.75 8.13
N ALA A 103 5.01 -5.47 8.18
CA ALA A 103 5.90 -4.98 9.25
C ALA A 103 5.22 -5.05 10.61
N ASP A 104 3.93 -4.69 10.68
CA ASP A 104 3.16 -4.73 11.91
C ASP A 104 2.83 -6.16 12.36
N ALA A 105 2.52 -7.06 11.43
CA ALA A 105 2.34 -8.49 11.72
C ALA A 105 3.60 -9.10 12.36
N LYS A 106 4.77 -8.83 11.79
CA LYS A 106 6.07 -9.25 12.38
C LYS A 106 6.30 -8.67 13.78
N ARG A 107 5.90 -7.41 13.98
CA ARG A 107 6.01 -6.74 15.29
C ARG A 107 5.05 -7.33 16.32
N VAL A 108 3.82 -7.67 15.91
CA VAL A 108 2.86 -8.38 16.76
C VAL A 108 3.42 -9.73 17.18
N TYR A 109 3.88 -10.54 16.23
CA TYR A 109 4.46 -11.85 16.52
C TYR A 109 5.66 -11.75 17.49
N ALA A 110 6.58 -10.82 17.26
CA ALA A 110 7.74 -10.58 18.11
C ALA A 110 7.38 -10.04 19.50
N SER A 111 6.19 -9.49 19.71
CA SER A 111 5.72 -8.98 21.01
C SER A 111 5.15 -10.06 21.91
N VAL A 112 4.87 -11.25 21.38
CA VAL A 112 4.35 -12.39 22.16
C VAL A 112 5.50 -13.07 22.89
N PRO A 113 5.39 -13.32 24.21
CA PRO A 113 6.41 -14.04 24.96
C PRO A 113 6.65 -15.46 24.40
N GLU A 114 7.91 -15.86 24.25
CA GLU A 114 8.29 -17.17 23.65
C GLU A 114 7.53 -18.37 24.25
N GLY A 115 7.34 -18.39 25.56
CA GLY A 115 6.61 -19.46 26.27
C GLY A 115 5.08 -19.44 26.06
N SER A 116 4.56 -18.42 25.37
CA SER A 116 3.11 -18.25 25.12
C SER A 116 2.76 -18.38 23.65
N VAL A 117 3.73 -18.68 22.79
CA VAL A 117 3.48 -18.88 21.35
C VAL A 117 2.69 -20.18 21.15
N THR A 118 1.52 -20.07 20.55
CA THR A 118 0.61 -21.20 20.24
C THR A 118 0.84 -21.71 18.82
N ASP A 119 0.40 -22.94 18.54
CA ASP A 119 0.41 -23.49 17.18
C ASP A 119 -0.44 -22.64 16.22
N SER A 120 -1.56 -22.07 16.71
CA SER A 120 -2.41 -21.15 15.92
C SER A 120 -1.66 -19.89 15.54
N LEU A 121 -0.90 -19.31 16.46
CA LEU A 121 -0.09 -18.11 16.21
C LEU A 121 1.03 -18.39 15.18
N MET A 122 1.70 -19.52 15.32
CA MET A 122 2.72 -19.96 14.36
C MET A 122 2.12 -20.19 12.97
N THR A 123 0.98 -20.89 12.88
CA THR A 123 0.29 -21.16 11.63
C THR A 123 -0.12 -19.85 10.92
N ALA A 124 -0.63 -18.87 11.67
CA ALA A 124 -0.98 -17.57 11.13
C ALA A 124 0.26 -16.83 10.59
N MET A 125 1.37 -16.85 11.33
CA MET A 125 2.62 -16.22 10.88
C MET A 125 3.22 -16.91 9.65
N ASP A 126 3.23 -18.24 9.60
CA ASP A 126 3.67 -19.03 8.44
C ASP A 126 2.80 -18.70 7.19
N GLY A 127 1.49 -18.54 7.40
CA GLY A 127 0.56 -18.11 6.35
C GLY A 127 0.88 -16.71 5.81
N ILE A 128 1.21 -15.77 6.70
CA ILE A 128 1.64 -14.41 6.35
C ILE A 128 2.95 -14.46 5.55
N GLU A 129 3.96 -15.19 5.99
CA GLU A 129 5.25 -15.30 5.30
C GLU A 129 5.14 -15.98 3.94
N SER A 130 4.29 -17.00 3.84
CA SER A 130 3.99 -17.66 2.57
C SER A 130 3.33 -16.71 1.58
N ALA A 131 2.33 -15.93 2.02
CA ALA A 131 1.67 -14.93 1.21
C ALA A 131 2.63 -13.79 0.82
N ASP A 132 3.45 -13.28 1.76
CA ASP A 132 4.51 -12.28 1.47
C ASP A 132 5.44 -12.78 0.38
N SER A 133 5.94 -14.00 0.50
CA SER A 133 6.85 -14.59 -0.51
C SER A 133 6.23 -14.60 -1.91
N ARG A 134 4.94 -14.94 -2.03
CA ARG A 134 4.23 -14.92 -3.32
C ARG A 134 4.02 -13.50 -3.83
N ILE A 135 3.46 -12.62 -3.00
CA ILE A 135 3.13 -11.24 -3.36
C ILE A 135 4.40 -10.48 -3.75
N SER A 136 5.43 -10.52 -2.92
CA SER A 136 6.69 -9.81 -3.16
C SER A 136 7.39 -10.30 -4.41
N ARG A 137 7.45 -11.62 -4.65
CA ARG A 137 8.08 -12.22 -5.83
C ARG A 137 7.31 -11.91 -7.11
N THR A 138 5.98 -11.96 -7.08
CA THR A 138 5.15 -11.81 -8.28
C THR A 138 4.95 -10.34 -8.64
N TYR A 139 4.65 -9.50 -7.64
CA TYR A 139 4.19 -8.12 -7.88
C TYR A 139 5.21 -7.06 -7.49
N GLY A 140 6.20 -7.39 -6.63
CA GLY A 140 7.12 -6.42 -6.05
C GLY A 140 7.99 -5.68 -7.07
N ALA A 141 8.51 -6.37 -8.10
CA ALA A 141 9.32 -5.74 -9.14
C ALA A 141 8.47 -4.74 -9.95
N LYS A 142 7.24 -5.13 -10.32
CA LYS A 142 6.33 -4.26 -11.09
C LYS A 142 5.86 -3.06 -10.28
N TYR A 143 5.56 -3.25 -9.01
CA TYR A 143 5.24 -2.15 -8.11
C TYR A 143 6.40 -1.16 -7.99
N SER A 144 7.63 -1.66 -7.81
CA SER A 144 8.83 -0.82 -7.70
C SER A 144 9.10 -0.03 -8.99
N GLU A 145 8.87 -0.60 -10.17
CA GLU A 145 8.93 0.09 -11.46
C GLU A 145 7.90 1.24 -11.52
N CYS A 146 6.67 0.98 -11.10
CA CYS A 146 5.61 1.98 -11.06
C CYS A 146 5.92 3.10 -10.06
N MET A 147 6.41 2.76 -8.87
CA MET A 147 6.82 3.74 -7.86
C MET A 147 7.97 4.61 -8.33
N LYS A 148 8.98 4.03 -8.99
CA LYS A 148 10.08 4.78 -9.60
C LYS A 148 9.54 5.75 -10.66
N SER A 149 8.71 5.27 -11.58
CA SER A 149 8.11 6.11 -12.62
C SER A 149 7.30 7.27 -12.04
N ARG A 150 6.54 7.01 -10.96
CA ARG A 150 5.80 8.06 -10.22
C ARG A 150 6.75 9.06 -9.55
N SER A 151 7.81 8.57 -8.91
CA SER A 151 8.83 9.41 -8.27
C SER A 151 9.54 10.30 -9.30
N ASP A 152 9.97 9.74 -10.43
CA ASP A 152 10.63 10.47 -11.52
C ASP A 152 9.72 11.57 -12.08
N LEU A 153 8.42 11.27 -12.24
CA LEU A 153 7.41 12.23 -12.68
C LEU A 153 7.24 13.39 -11.69
N LEU A 154 7.28 13.11 -10.38
CA LEU A 154 7.07 14.08 -9.31
C LEU A 154 8.33 14.86 -8.95
N SER A 155 9.53 14.39 -9.31
CA SER A 155 10.82 14.98 -8.93
C SER A 155 11.24 16.17 -9.78
N GLY A 156 10.63 16.38 -10.96
CA GLY A 156 10.88 17.55 -11.80
C GLY A 156 10.52 18.86 -11.06
N GLY A 157 11.38 19.89 -11.13
CA GLY A 157 11.24 21.10 -10.31
C GLY A 157 9.84 21.75 -10.38
N LEU A 158 9.26 21.90 -11.58
CA LEU A 158 7.91 22.41 -11.76
C LEU A 158 6.84 21.41 -11.31
N SER A 159 7.03 20.12 -11.62
CA SER A 159 6.14 19.04 -11.22
C SER A 159 6.08 18.90 -9.70
N SER A 160 7.20 19.02 -9.01
CA SER A 160 7.28 18.99 -7.53
C SER A 160 6.49 20.14 -6.89
N ALA A 161 6.59 21.36 -7.44
CA ALA A 161 5.84 22.50 -6.95
C ALA A 161 4.33 22.32 -7.18
N ILE A 162 3.92 21.82 -8.35
CA ILE A 162 2.54 21.53 -8.68
C ILE A 162 2.00 20.40 -7.81
N ALA A 163 2.75 19.32 -7.62
CA ALA A 163 2.36 18.19 -6.78
C ALA A 163 2.06 18.62 -5.34
N LYS A 164 2.86 19.52 -4.76
CA LYS A 164 2.61 20.08 -3.42
C LYS A 164 1.32 20.89 -3.36
N ILE A 165 1.03 21.70 -4.38
CA ILE A 165 -0.19 22.55 -4.43
C ILE A 165 -1.45 21.68 -4.50
N TYR A 166 -1.40 20.57 -5.25
CA TYR A 166 -2.55 19.69 -5.46
C TYR A 166 -2.59 18.45 -4.57
N GLY A 167 -1.64 18.31 -3.63
CA GLY A 167 -1.58 17.14 -2.75
C GLY A 167 -1.31 15.81 -3.48
N ILE A 168 -0.73 15.87 -4.68
CA ILE A 168 -0.43 14.69 -5.50
C ILE A 168 0.88 14.07 -4.99
N GLY A 169 0.81 12.86 -4.46
CA GLY A 169 2.00 12.12 -4.00
C GLY A 169 2.30 12.23 -2.50
N GLY A 170 1.44 12.90 -1.73
CA GLY A 170 1.51 12.94 -0.28
C GLY A 170 0.57 11.92 0.34
N LYS A 171 1.05 10.72 0.56
CA LYS A 171 0.64 9.78 1.62
C LYS A 171 1.86 8.98 2.01
#